data_8585c3fb0628978d4bba23f935326b8b
#
_entry.id   8585c3fb0628978d4bba23f935326b8b
#
_cell.length_a   1.000
_cell.length_b   1.000
_cell.length_c   1.000
_cell.angle_alpha   90.00
_cell.angle_beta   90.00
_cell.angle_gamma   90.00
#
_symmetry.space_group_name_H-M   'P 1'
#
loop_
_entity.id
_entity.type
_entity.pdbx_description
1 polymer ?
#
loop_
_entity_poly.entity_id
_entity_poly.type
_entity_poly.pdbx_seq_one_letter_code
_entity_poly.pdbx_strand_id
1 'polypeptide(L)'
;MDKKKGSFTGSLGFILAAAGSAVGVGNIWRFPYLAAKDGGGLFILIYLVLVLTFGFTLLTTDIAIGRKTRKNALQAFGSISPKWGFLGKLTFLVPALIMTYYSVIGGWITKYLFDYVVTDGVEAAGDGYFVGFITSKTLSIVFMLIFLLVTIWIVYRGVEKGIEQFSKFVMPGLLLLIIGIAIFSLTLKHTDAAGVTRTGIDGLMVYLRPDFEGLTLSKFLNILLDAMSQLFFSLSVSMGIMITYGSYVKKETHLEKSITQIEIFDTGVALIAGMMIIPAVFVFFGMEGMGSGPSLMFISLPKVFAAMGGAGKFVGILFFVMVVFAALTSCISIMETLVANCMEIFHAGRKKVCMGVGIFAVVTAVIICLGYNVLYFEVPLPNGSTGQLLDIADYISNSFLMPLISFLTCIFIGWVVKPGWIEGEMLENGASFHKKRMYEIMVKYVAPLMMGILFLQSTGIFGFLGWE
;
A
#
# COMPACT_ATOMS: atom_id res chain seq x y z
N MET A 1 2.62 21.86 30.29
CA MET A 1 2.34 20.42 30.51
C MET A 1 2.63 19.68 29.20
N ASP A 2 3.76 19.01 29.13
CA ASP A 2 4.10 18.16 27.98
C ASP A 2 3.06 17.05 27.90
N LYS A 3 2.13 17.16 26.93
CA LYS A 3 1.23 16.08 26.62
C LYS A 3 2.08 14.93 26.11
N LYS A 4 2.19 13.84 26.89
CA LYS A 4 2.92 12.63 26.50
C LYS A 4 2.55 12.27 25.07
N LYS A 5 3.54 12.34 24.17
CA LYS A 5 3.41 11.83 22.79
C LYS A 5 3.03 10.36 22.86
N GLY A 6 2.11 9.91 22.03
CA GLY A 6 1.74 8.48 21.94
C GLY A 6 3.00 7.64 21.69
N SER A 7 3.06 6.45 22.27
CA SER A 7 4.15 5.49 22.05
C SER A 7 3.57 4.10 21.92
N PHE A 8 4.24 3.24 21.15
CA PHE A 8 3.94 1.81 21.15
C PHE A 8 4.31 1.16 22.49
N THR A 9 3.54 0.18 22.93
CA THR A 9 3.82 -0.53 24.19
C THR A 9 5.11 -1.34 24.10
N GLY A 10 5.42 -1.90 22.91
CA GLY A 10 6.62 -2.69 22.65
C GLY A 10 6.91 -2.85 21.15
N SER A 11 7.97 -3.60 20.84
CA SER A 11 8.40 -3.84 19.46
C SER A 11 7.33 -4.56 18.62
N LEU A 12 6.60 -5.53 19.19
CA LEU A 12 5.55 -6.25 18.48
C LEU A 12 4.41 -5.32 18.04
N GLY A 13 3.99 -4.40 18.93
CA GLY A 13 2.95 -3.41 18.57
C GLY A 13 3.37 -2.51 17.42
N PHE A 14 4.63 -2.06 17.43
CA PHE A 14 5.21 -1.29 16.33
C PHE A 14 5.25 -2.10 15.03
N ILE A 15 5.78 -3.33 15.08
CA ILE A 15 5.92 -4.19 13.89
C ILE A 15 4.56 -4.45 13.25
N LEU A 16 3.55 -4.84 14.05
CA LEU A 16 2.22 -5.13 13.53
C LEU A 16 1.49 -3.89 13.01
N ALA A 17 1.69 -2.72 13.63
CA ALA A 17 1.12 -1.48 13.11
C ALA A 17 1.80 -1.04 11.80
N ALA A 18 3.13 -1.11 11.73
CA ALA A 18 3.89 -0.75 10.53
C ALA A 18 3.66 -1.77 9.39
N ALA A 19 3.66 -3.07 9.70
CA ALA A 19 3.30 -4.11 8.73
C ALA A 19 1.85 -3.96 8.25
N GLY A 20 0.91 -3.63 9.17
CA GLY A 20 -0.48 -3.35 8.78
C GLY A 20 -0.65 -2.10 7.92
N SER A 21 0.26 -1.13 8.04
CA SER A 21 0.32 0.00 7.10
C SER A 21 0.85 -0.42 5.73
N ALA A 22 1.87 -1.26 5.71
CA ALA A 22 2.50 -1.77 4.50
C ALA A 22 1.57 -2.73 3.75
N VAL A 23 0.99 -3.71 4.47
CA VAL A 23 0.00 -4.64 3.91
C VAL A 23 -1.29 -3.90 3.60
N GLY A 24 -1.44 -3.49 2.36
CA GLY A 24 -2.60 -2.77 1.87
C GLY A 24 -3.28 -3.48 0.71
N VAL A 25 -4.20 -2.75 0.10
CA VAL A 25 -4.92 -3.24 -1.09
C VAL A 25 -3.97 -3.52 -2.25
N GLY A 26 -2.83 -2.81 -2.33
CA GLY A 26 -1.80 -2.99 -3.34
C GLY A 26 -1.17 -4.39 -3.36
N ASN A 27 -1.01 -5.04 -2.19
CA ASN A 27 -0.52 -6.43 -2.11
C ASN A 27 -1.53 -7.43 -2.67
N ILE A 28 -2.83 -7.07 -2.66
CA ILE A 28 -3.92 -7.97 -3.03
C ILE A 28 -4.29 -7.82 -4.51
N TRP A 29 -4.29 -6.61 -5.08
CA TRP A 29 -4.68 -6.47 -6.49
C TRP A 29 -3.51 -6.15 -7.44
N ARG A 30 -2.58 -5.26 -7.02
CA ARG A 30 -1.52 -4.79 -7.92
C ARG A 30 -0.39 -5.80 -8.04
N PHE A 31 0.07 -6.35 -6.90
CA PHE A 31 1.15 -7.33 -6.90
C PHE A 31 0.81 -8.59 -7.73
N PRO A 32 -0.36 -9.26 -7.54
CA PRO A 32 -0.72 -10.41 -8.35
C PRO A 32 -0.83 -10.08 -9.85
N TYR A 33 -1.40 -8.91 -10.17
CA TYR A 33 -1.49 -8.46 -11.55
C TYR A 33 -0.12 -8.27 -12.20
N LEU A 34 0.81 -7.57 -11.52
CA LEU A 34 2.15 -7.35 -12.04
C LEU A 34 2.92 -8.67 -12.16
N ALA A 35 2.84 -9.54 -11.16
CA ALA A 35 3.48 -10.85 -11.23
C ALA A 35 2.97 -11.67 -12.43
N ALA A 36 1.67 -11.64 -12.69
CA ALA A 36 1.09 -12.34 -13.84
C ALA A 36 1.50 -11.73 -15.19
N LYS A 37 1.57 -10.40 -15.27
CA LYS A 37 1.94 -9.63 -16.47
C LYS A 37 3.44 -9.78 -16.80
N ASP A 38 4.30 -9.79 -15.79
CA ASP A 38 5.74 -9.58 -15.90
C ASP A 38 6.54 -10.87 -15.74
N GLY A 39 5.98 -12.01 -16.16
CA GLY A 39 6.69 -13.28 -16.24
C GLY A 39 6.77 -14.07 -14.93
N GLY A 40 5.78 -13.95 -14.06
CA GLY A 40 5.60 -14.79 -12.87
C GLY A 40 6.81 -14.78 -11.94
N GLY A 41 7.49 -15.93 -11.87
CA GLY A 41 8.67 -16.11 -11.01
C GLY A 41 9.81 -15.14 -11.30
N LEU A 42 9.95 -14.61 -12.52
CA LEU A 42 10.97 -13.60 -12.84
C LEU A 42 10.70 -12.29 -12.09
N PHE A 43 9.45 -11.80 -12.13
CA PHE A 43 9.02 -10.64 -11.34
C PHE A 43 9.26 -10.86 -9.84
N ILE A 44 8.88 -12.04 -9.32
CA ILE A 44 9.08 -12.40 -7.91
C ILE A 44 10.56 -12.34 -7.51
N LEU A 45 11.46 -12.89 -8.32
CA LEU A 45 12.90 -12.87 -8.04
C LEU A 45 13.44 -11.44 -7.97
N ILE A 46 13.08 -10.60 -8.95
CA ILE A 46 13.48 -9.19 -8.97
C ILE A 46 12.90 -8.46 -7.75
N TYR A 47 11.62 -8.68 -7.44
CA TYR A 47 10.97 -8.08 -6.28
C TYR A 47 11.65 -8.45 -4.97
N LEU A 48 12.00 -9.72 -4.75
CA LEU A 48 12.70 -10.17 -3.54
C LEU A 48 14.08 -9.52 -3.37
N VAL A 49 14.84 -9.38 -4.46
CA VAL A 49 16.14 -8.66 -4.42
C VAL A 49 15.91 -7.19 -4.02
N LEU A 50 14.90 -6.55 -4.59
CA LEU A 50 14.57 -5.16 -4.28
C LEU A 50 14.09 -4.98 -2.83
N VAL A 51 13.30 -5.90 -2.29
CA VAL A 51 12.89 -5.88 -0.87
C VAL A 51 14.11 -5.83 0.03
N LEU A 52 15.03 -6.80 -0.14
CA LEU A 52 16.19 -6.97 0.74
C LEU A 52 17.20 -5.82 0.66
N THR A 53 17.18 -5.04 -0.40
CA THR A 53 18.14 -3.96 -0.68
C THR A 53 17.49 -2.58 -0.63
N PHE A 54 16.69 -2.27 -1.60
CA PHE A 54 16.03 -0.98 -1.79
C PHE A 54 14.95 -0.72 -0.74
N GLY A 55 14.05 -1.69 -0.49
CA GLY A 55 12.99 -1.61 0.52
C GLY A 55 13.56 -1.39 1.92
N PHE A 56 14.53 -2.23 2.31
CA PHE A 56 15.24 -2.10 3.59
C PHE A 56 15.84 -0.70 3.77
N THR A 57 16.45 -0.16 2.73
CA THR A 57 17.11 1.15 2.79
C THR A 57 16.11 2.28 3.04
N LEU A 58 15.00 2.30 2.33
CA LEU A 58 13.98 3.33 2.47
C LEU A 58 13.25 3.24 3.82
N LEU A 59 12.83 2.04 4.24
CA LEU A 59 12.23 1.82 5.55
C LEU A 59 13.15 2.23 6.69
N THR A 60 14.43 1.83 6.62
CA THR A 60 15.44 2.19 7.61
C THR A 60 15.58 3.70 7.70
N THR A 61 15.63 4.39 6.57
CA THR A 61 15.76 5.84 6.51
C THR A 61 14.58 6.53 7.19
N ASP A 62 13.35 6.22 6.79
CA ASP A 62 12.15 6.88 7.32
C ASP A 62 11.96 6.61 8.83
N ILE A 63 12.06 5.34 9.25
CA ILE A 63 11.87 4.95 10.65
C ILE A 63 12.96 5.57 11.54
N ALA A 64 14.21 5.56 11.12
CA ALA A 64 15.32 6.13 11.88
C ALA A 64 15.21 7.66 11.98
N ILE A 65 14.79 8.36 10.91
CA ILE A 65 14.50 9.80 10.96
C ILE A 65 13.46 10.09 12.07
N GLY A 66 12.35 9.35 12.05
CA GLY A 66 11.27 9.51 13.03
C GLY A 66 11.76 9.24 14.47
N ARG A 67 12.46 8.10 14.70
CA ARG A 67 12.92 7.70 16.03
C ARG A 67 13.97 8.65 16.59
N LYS A 68 14.92 9.09 15.79
CA LYS A 68 16.00 9.97 16.23
C LYS A 68 15.53 11.38 16.53
N THR A 69 14.69 11.94 15.65
CA THR A 69 14.18 13.31 15.83
C THR A 69 13.05 13.41 16.85
N ARG A 70 12.34 12.31 17.12
CA ARG A 70 11.09 12.32 17.91
C ARG A 70 10.04 13.28 17.34
N LYS A 71 10.14 13.63 16.05
CA LYS A 71 9.22 14.51 15.32
C LYS A 71 8.42 13.71 14.29
N ASN A 72 7.22 14.19 13.99
CA ASN A 72 6.45 13.70 12.86
C ASN A 72 7.00 14.25 11.54
N ALA A 73 6.59 13.69 10.43
CA ALA A 73 7.19 13.93 9.11
C ALA A 73 7.35 15.42 8.76
N LEU A 74 6.35 16.26 9.06
CA LEU A 74 6.35 17.68 8.74
C LEU A 74 7.51 18.45 9.38
N GLN A 75 7.85 18.12 10.62
CA GLN A 75 8.88 18.83 11.39
C GLN A 75 10.24 18.12 11.42
N ALA A 76 10.28 16.82 11.10
CA ALA A 76 11.48 15.99 11.23
C ALA A 76 12.64 16.53 10.38
N PHE A 77 12.43 16.77 9.10
CA PHE A 77 13.47 17.24 8.17
C PHE A 77 13.99 18.63 8.56
N GLY A 78 13.09 19.55 8.91
CA GLY A 78 13.46 20.91 9.36
C GLY A 78 14.22 20.93 10.66
N SER A 79 14.01 19.95 11.56
CA SER A 79 14.75 19.82 12.81
C SER A 79 16.18 19.30 12.61
N ILE A 80 16.44 18.56 11.53
CA ILE A 80 17.79 18.12 11.15
C ILE A 80 18.53 19.24 10.41
N SER A 81 17.86 19.88 9.46
CA SER A 81 18.40 21.01 8.70
C SER A 81 17.27 21.97 8.30
N PRO A 82 17.29 23.23 8.77
CA PRO A 82 16.22 24.20 8.44
C PRO A 82 15.99 24.38 6.94
N LYS A 83 17.07 24.33 6.13
CA LYS A 83 16.99 24.45 4.67
C LYS A 83 16.18 23.33 4.01
N TRP A 84 16.08 22.16 4.65
CA TRP A 84 15.37 20.99 4.15
C TRP A 84 13.96 20.84 4.75
N GLY A 85 13.47 21.83 5.48
CA GLY A 85 12.13 21.82 6.06
C GLY A 85 11.00 21.74 5.03
N PHE A 86 11.24 22.16 3.79
CA PHE A 86 10.28 22.02 2.69
C PHE A 86 9.95 20.55 2.38
N LEU A 87 10.92 19.63 2.56
CA LEU A 87 10.72 18.20 2.32
C LEU A 87 9.67 17.63 3.27
N GLY A 88 9.66 18.09 4.54
CA GLY A 88 8.61 17.71 5.50
C GLY A 88 7.22 18.19 5.07
N LYS A 89 7.12 19.37 4.44
CA LYS A 89 5.84 19.88 3.92
C LYS A 89 5.33 19.04 2.74
N LEU A 90 6.24 18.67 1.82
CA LEU A 90 5.89 17.77 0.71
C LEU A 90 5.46 16.40 1.23
N THR A 91 6.21 15.84 2.19
CA THR A 91 5.88 14.55 2.81
C THR A 91 4.52 14.56 3.52
N PHE A 92 4.11 15.70 4.11
CA PHE A 92 2.79 15.84 4.71
C PHE A 92 1.66 15.93 3.69
N LEU A 93 1.91 16.50 2.52
CA LEU A 93 0.91 16.63 1.45
C LEU A 93 0.47 15.26 0.91
N VAL A 94 1.38 14.29 0.85
CA VAL A 94 1.08 12.95 0.31
C VAL A 94 -0.05 12.25 1.08
N PRO A 95 0.01 12.01 2.39
CA PRO A 95 -1.09 11.36 3.11
C PRO A 95 -2.37 12.20 3.11
N ALA A 96 -2.28 13.54 2.98
CA ALA A 96 -3.46 14.38 2.82
C ALA A 96 -4.19 14.11 1.50
N LEU A 97 -3.45 13.94 0.40
CA LEU A 97 -4.03 13.56 -0.89
C LEU A 97 -4.55 12.12 -0.88
N ILE A 98 -3.75 11.16 -0.39
CA ILE A 98 -4.17 9.76 -0.34
C ILE A 98 -5.45 9.58 0.49
N MET A 99 -5.57 10.28 1.60
CA MET A 99 -6.77 10.21 2.46
C MET A 99 -8.06 10.55 1.71
N THR A 100 -8.00 11.44 0.71
CA THR A 100 -9.17 11.88 -0.04
C THR A 100 -9.80 10.76 -0.86
N TYR A 101 -9.01 9.87 -1.46
CA TYR A 101 -9.49 8.81 -2.36
C TYR A 101 -9.40 7.40 -1.75
N TYR A 102 -8.47 7.13 -0.85
CA TYR A 102 -8.30 5.81 -0.26
C TYR A 102 -9.52 5.37 0.57
N SER A 103 -10.18 6.32 1.23
CA SER A 103 -11.43 6.08 1.95
C SER A 103 -12.60 5.74 1.01
N VAL A 104 -12.59 6.25 -0.22
CA VAL A 104 -13.57 5.90 -1.27
C VAL A 104 -13.38 4.45 -1.70
N ILE A 105 -12.14 4.04 -1.96
CA ILE A 105 -11.80 2.64 -2.27
C ILE A 105 -12.21 1.72 -1.10
N GLY A 106 -11.95 2.14 0.15
CA GLY A 106 -12.41 1.43 1.35
C GLY A 106 -13.94 1.27 1.39
N GLY A 107 -14.67 2.28 0.93
CA GLY A 107 -16.13 2.22 0.76
C GLY A 107 -16.56 1.19 -0.28
N TRP A 108 -15.86 1.10 -1.42
CA TRP A 108 -16.13 0.09 -2.44
C TRP A 108 -15.96 -1.34 -1.90
N ILE A 109 -14.88 -1.58 -1.16
CA ILE A 109 -14.60 -2.86 -0.51
C ILE A 109 -15.70 -3.21 0.50
N THR A 110 -16.13 -2.22 1.30
CA THR A 110 -17.20 -2.39 2.30
C THR A 110 -18.54 -2.72 1.65
N LYS A 111 -18.86 -2.12 0.49
CA LYS A 111 -20.07 -2.44 -0.28
C LYS A 111 -20.06 -3.90 -0.75
N TYR A 112 -18.95 -4.34 -1.35
CA TYR A 112 -18.84 -5.73 -1.80
C TYR A 112 -18.93 -6.73 -0.64
N LEU A 113 -18.29 -6.44 0.51
CA LEU A 113 -18.48 -7.26 1.71
C LEU A 113 -19.96 -7.33 2.11
N PHE A 114 -20.65 -6.20 2.11
CA PHE A 114 -22.09 -6.15 2.43
C PHE A 114 -22.89 -7.03 1.49
N ASP A 115 -22.63 -6.98 0.18
CA ASP A 115 -23.35 -7.78 -0.82
C ASP A 115 -23.18 -9.28 -0.59
N TYR A 116 -21.94 -9.74 -0.36
CA TYR A 116 -21.68 -11.15 -0.07
C TYR A 116 -22.28 -11.63 1.26
N VAL A 117 -22.38 -10.77 2.25
CA VAL A 117 -22.99 -11.12 3.56
C VAL A 117 -24.51 -11.16 3.47
N VAL A 118 -25.14 -10.15 2.85
CA VAL A 118 -26.60 -9.96 2.84
C VAL A 118 -27.27 -10.76 1.73
N THR A 119 -26.61 -10.85 0.56
CA THR A 119 -27.09 -11.64 -0.59
C THR A 119 -26.17 -12.84 -0.80
N ASP A 120 -26.12 -13.38 -2.01
CA ASP A 120 -25.17 -14.43 -2.42
C ASP A 120 -23.97 -13.89 -3.19
N GLY A 121 -23.91 -12.58 -3.42
CA GLY A 121 -22.86 -11.90 -4.16
C GLY A 121 -22.89 -12.14 -5.68
N VAL A 122 -23.87 -12.90 -6.20
CA VAL A 122 -23.95 -13.22 -7.63
C VAL A 122 -24.17 -11.97 -8.48
N GLU A 123 -24.98 -11.03 -7.99
CA GLU A 123 -25.21 -9.75 -8.67
C GLU A 123 -23.92 -8.93 -8.83
N ALA A 124 -22.99 -9.04 -7.86
CA ALA A 124 -21.71 -8.35 -7.91
C ALA A 124 -20.79 -8.84 -9.06
N ALA A 125 -21.06 -10.03 -9.61
CA ALA A 125 -20.37 -10.57 -10.78
C ALA A 125 -20.95 -10.06 -12.10
N GLY A 126 -22.09 -9.36 -12.08
CA GLY A 126 -22.78 -8.86 -13.26
C GLY A 126 -21.98 -7.77 -13.97
N ASP A 127 -22.06 -7.77 -15.31
CA ASP A 127 -21.43 -6.72 -16.10
C ASP A 127 -22.07 -5.36 -15.79
N GLY A 128 -21.22 -4.36 -15.58
CA GLY A 128 -21.66 -3.00 -15.20
C GLY A 128 -22.01 -2.79 -13.73
N TYR A 129 -22.02 -3.83 -12.88
CA TYR A 129 -22.36 -3.70 -11.46
C TYR A 129 -21.45 -2.70 -10.73
N PHE A 130 -20.14 -2.86 -10.88
CA PHE A 130 -19.16 -1.95 -10.27
C PHE A 130 -19.33 -0.52 -10.76
N VAL A 131 -19.47 -0.32 -12.08
CA VAL A 131 -19.68 1.01 -12.67
C VAL A 131 -21.00 1.63 -12.15
N GLY A 132 -22.08 0.87 -12.13
CA GLY A 132 -23.38 1.32 -11.59
C GLY A 132 -23.30 1.73 -10.12
N PHE A 133 -22.49 1.03 -9.33
CA PHE A 133 -22.28 1.38 -7.93
C PHE A 133 -21.45 2.66 -7.75
N ILE A 134 -20.29 2.79 -8.41
CA ILE A 134 -19.42 3.96 -8.23
C ILE A 134 -20.03 5.24 -8.79
N THR A 135 -20.89 5.14 -9.82
CA THR A 135 -21.64 6.27 -10.38
C THR A 135 -22.90 6.62 -9.57
N SER A 136 -23.30 5.79 -8.59
CA SER A 136 -24.41 6.10 -7.69
C SER A 136 -24.07 7.27 -6.78
N LYS A 137 -24.92 8.32 -6.79
CA LYS A 137 -24.73 9.53 -5.97
C LYS A 137 -24.82 9.27 -4.45
N THR A 138 -25.58 8.26 -4.04
CA THR A 138 -25.86 8.01 -2.62
C THR A 138 -25.10 6.82 -2.09
N LEU A 139 -25.14 5.68 -2.77
CA LEU A 139 -24.59 4.43 -2.25
C LEU A 139 -23.08 4.51 -2.07
N SER A 140 -22.33 5.09 -3.04
CA SER A 140 -20.90 5.22 -2.94
C SER A 140 -20.50 6.09 -1.72
N ILE A 141 -21.23 7.18 -1.46
CA ILE A 141 -21.00 8.04 -0.29
C ILE A 141 -21.33 7.31 1.02
N VAL A 142 -22.45 6.58 1.08
CA VAL A 142 -22.85 5.86 2.31
C VAL A 142 -21.81 4.85 2.72
N PHE A 143 -21.34 3.99 1.81
CA PHE A 143 -20.34 2.98 2.12
C PHE A 143 -18.96 3.59 2.41
N MET A 144 -18.57 4.67 1.72
CA MET A 144 -17.39 5.44 2.06
C MET A 144 -17.47 6.01 3.49
N LEU A 145 -18.61 6.56 3.88
CA LEU A 145 -18.81 7.09 5.25
C LEU A 145 -18.73 5.98 6.30
N ILE A 146 -19.31 4.81 6.07
CA ILE A 146 -19.20 3.67 6.99
C ILE A 146 -17.74 3.31 7.23
N PHE A 147 -16.97 3.13 6.16
CA PHE A 147 -15.53 2.80 6.25
C PHE A 147 -14.72 3.89 6.97
N LEU A 148 -14.96 5.14 6.60
CA LEU A 148 -14.25 6.29 7.17
C LEU A 148 -14.57 6.52 8.64
N LEU A 149 -15.85 6.35 9.06
CA LEU A 149 -16.24 6.47 10.46
C LEU A 149 -15.56 5.43 11.35
N VAL A 150 -15.41 4.18 10.86
CA VAL A 150 -14.64 3.14 11.57
C VAL A 150 -13.18 3.57 11.72
N THR A 151 -12.56 4.08 10.65
CA THR A 151 -11.19 4.59 10.67
C THR A 151 -11.03 5.73 11.69
N ILE A 152 -11.91 6.74 11.66
CA ILE A 152 -11.93 7.86 12.60
C ILE A 152 -12.05 7.37 14.05
N TRP A 153 -12.96 6.44 14.30
CA TRP A 153 -13.17 5.89 15.65
C TRP A 153 -11.92 5.21 16.20
N ILE A 154 -11.23 4.41 15.39
CA ILE A 154 -9.99 3.73 15.82
C ILE A 154 -8.88 4.75 16.12
N VAL A 155 -8.65 5.71 15.21
CA VAL A 155 -7.62 6.74 15.38
C VAL A 155 -7.92 7.65 16.58
N TYR A 156 -9.20 7.96 16.80
CA TYR A 156 -9.65 8.75 17.97
C TYR A 156 -9.27 8.12 19.31
N ARG A 157 -9.24 6.77 19.39
CA ARG A 157 -8.83 6.02 20.60
C ARG A 157 -7.33 6.11 20.91
N GLY A 158 -6.52 6.55 19.97
CA GLY A 158 -5.09 6.78 20.13
C GLY A 158 -4.21 5.62 19.66
N VAL A 159 -2.89 5.78 19.82
CA VAL A 159 -1.90 4.84 19.30
C VAL A 159 -2.02 3.49 20.02
N GLU A 160 -1.94 3.48 21.35
CA GLU A 160 -1.95 2.25 22.14
C GLU A 160 -3.30 1.53 22.12
N LYS A 161 -4.39 2.24 22.49
CA LYS A 161 -5.73 1.65 22.66
C LYS A 161 -6.55 1.54 21.38
N GLY A 162 -6.12 2.22 20.30
CA GLY A 162 -6.74 2.17 18.98
C GLY A 162 -5.87 1.37 18.02
N ILE A 163 -4.84 2.01 17.49
CA ILE A 163 -4.05 1.48 16.37
C ILE A 163 -3.35 0.17 16.72
N GLU A 164 -2.61 0.14 17.83
CA GLU A 164 -1.84 -1.04 18.24
C GLU A 164 -2.74 -2.24 18.58
N GLN A 165 -3.82 -2.01 19.36
CA GLN A 165 -4.75 -3.10 19.69
C GLN A 165 -5.49 -3.61 18.45
N PHE A 166 -5.92 -2.72 17.56
CA PHE A 166 -6.55 -3.10 16.31
C PHE A 166 -5.61 -3.93 15.44
N SER A 167 -4.37 -3.48 15.24
CA SER A 167 -3.37 -4.20 14.44
C SER A 167 -3.02 -5.56 15.06
N LYS A 168 -2.91 -5.68 16.37
CA LYS A 168 -2.66 -6.96 17.07
C LYS A 168 -3.76 -8.00 16.84
N PHE A 169 -5.00 -7.56 16.65
CA PHE A 169 -6.13 -8.45 16.35
C PHE A 169 -6.25 -8.75 14.85
N VAL A 170 -6.18 -7.71 14.03
CA VAL A 170 -6.48 -7.79 12.60
C VAL A 170 -5.37 -8.48 11.81
N MET A 171 -4.08 -8.23 12.14
CA MET A 171 -2.99 -8.77 11.33
C MET A 171 -2.87 -10.30 11.38
N PRO A 172 -2.99 -10.97 12.56
CA PRO A 172 -3.07 -12.44 12.58
C PRO A 172 -4.32 -12.98 11.86
N GLY A 173 -5.46 -12.30 12.01
CA GLY A 173 -6.70 -12.66 11.31
C GLY A 173 -6.55 -12.60 9.79
N LEU A 174 -5.95 -11.52 9.28
CA LEU A 174 -5.63 -11.35 7.86
C LEU A 174 -4.72 -12.48 7.34
N LEU A 175 -3.66 -12.82 8.09
CA LEU A 175 -2.77 -13.92 7.72
C LEU A 175 -3.50 -15.26 7.65
N LEU A 176 -4.34 -15.57 8.62
CA LEU A 176 -5.12 -16.81 8.62
C LEU A 176 -6.08 -16.85 7.42
N LEU A 177 -6.75 -15.73 7.11
CA LEU A 177 -7.67 -15.65 5.98
C LEU A 177 -6.94 -15.82 4.65
N ILE A 178 -5.85 -15.08 4.42
CA ILE A 178 -5.13 -15.16 3.14
C ILE A 178 -4.52 -16.55 2.91
N ILE A 179 -3.96 -17.19 3.95
CA ILE A 179 -3.43 -18.56 3.85
C ILE A 179 -4.57 -19.55 3.58
N GLY A 180 -5.69 -19.44 4.29
CA GLY A 180 -6.84 -20.33 4.11
C GLY A 180 -7.41 -20.24 2.70
N ILE A 181 -7.62 -19.02 2.17
CA ILE A 181 -8.12 -18.82 0.81
C ILE A 181 -7.08 -19.26 -0.23
N ALA A 182 -5.77 -19.04 0.01
CA ALA A 182 -4.73 -19.50 -0.89
C ALA A 182 -4.70 -21.03 -0.99
N ILE A 183 -4.76 -21.75 0.13
CA ILE A 183 -4.84 -23.22 0.15
C ILE A 183 -6.08 -23.67 -0.61
N PHE A 184 -7.23 -23.07 -0.37
CA PHE A 184 -8.46 -23.39 -1.09
C PHE A 184 -8.32 -23.16 -2.60
N SER A 185 -7.70 -22.05 -3.01
CA SER A 185 -7.46 -21.71 -4.42
C SER A 185 -6.65 -22.79 -5.15
N LEU A 186 -5.69 -23.43 -4.46
CA LEU A 186 -4.89 -24.53 -5.03
C LEU A 186 -5.69 -25.82 -5.23
N THR A 187 -6.80 -26.01 -4.53
CA THR A 187 -7.67 -27.20 -4.69
C THR A 187 -8.67 -27.06 -5.83
N LEU A 188 -8.79 -25.87 -6.43
CA LEU A 188 -9.75 -25.62 -7.49
C LEU A 188 -9.43 -26.42 -8.76
N LYS A 189 -10.50 -26.85 -9.42
CA LYS A 189 -10.45 -27.52 -10.72
C LYS A 189 -11.69 -27.15 -11.52
N HIS A 190 -11.50 -26.77 -12.78
CA HIS A 190 -12.60 -26.44 -13.69
C HIS A 190 -12.29 -26.93 -15.09
N THR A 191 -13.33 -27.39 -15.78
CA THR A 191 -13.26 -27.75 -17.20
C THR A 191 -14.14 -26.78 -17.98
N ASP A 192 -13.55 -26.04 -18.90
CA ASP A 192 -14.27 -25.04 -19.69
C ASP A 192 -15.15 -25.70 -20.79
N ALA A 193 -15.93 -24.88 -21.47
CA ALA A 193 -16.82 -25.34 -22.54
C ALA A 193 -16.08 -25.99 -23.75
N ALA A 194 -14.78 -25.71 -23.90
CA ALA A 194 -13.93 -26.31 -24.92
C ALA A 194 -13.31 -27.64 -24.46
N GLY A 195 -13.62 -28.11 -23.23
CA GLY A 195 -13.11 -29.37 -22.69
C GLY A 195 -11.69 -29.23 -22.07
N VAL A 196 -11.15 -28.03 -21.96
CA VAL A 196 -9.83 -27.79 -21.33
C VAL A 196 -9.99 -27.76 -19.81
N THR A 197 -9.31 -28.69 -19.14
CA THR A 197 -9.29 -28.75 -17.69
C THR A 197 -8.10 -27.96 -17.14
N ARG A 198 -8.37 -27.00 -16.25
CA ARG A 198 -7.35 -26.23 -15.52
C ARG A 198 -7.45 -26.50 -14.03
N THR A 199 -6.31 -26.54 -13.36
CA THR A 199 -6.23 -26.74 -11.90
C THR A 199 -5.55 -25.56 -11.22
N GLY A 200 -5.81 -25.39 -9.90
CA GLY A 200 -5.13 -24.39 -9.10
C GLY A 200 -3.61 -24.60 -9.05
N ILE A 201 -3.15 -25.86 -9.13
CA ILE A 201 -1.71 -26.18 -9.21
C ILE A 201 -1.09 -25.68 -10.53
N ASP A 202 -1.80 -25.80 -11.66
CA ASP A 202 -1.33 -25.25 -12.93
C ASP A 202 -1.18 -23.73 -12.85
N GLY A 203 -2.17 -23.05 -12.23
CA GLY A 203 -2.08 -21.62 -11.99
C GLY A 203 -0.94 -21.23 -11.04
N LEU A 204 -0.66 -22.04 -10.02
CA LEU A 204 0.50 -21.84 -9.16
C LEU A 204 1.82 -21.98 -9.93
N MET A 205 1.91 -22.95 -10.84
CA MET A 205 3.11 -23.13 -11.68
C MET A 205 3.32 -21.94 -12.62
N VAL A 206 2.26 -21.36 -13.19
CA VAL A 206 2.33 -20.12 -13.97
C VAL A 206 2.85 -18.95 -13.12
N TYR A 207 2.40 -18.85 -11.87
CA TYR A 207 2.85 -17.81 -10.95
C TYR A 207 4.31 -17.95 -10.54
N LEU A 208 4.77 -19.17 -10.22
CA LEU A 208 6.11 -19.40 -9.68
C LEU A 208 7.20 -19.64 -10.72
N ARG A 209 6.83 -20.11 -11.91
CA ARG A 209 7.80 -20.39 -12.96
C ARG A 209 8.33 -19.09 -13.56
N PRO A 210 9.66 -18.86 -13.54
CA PRO A 210 10.24 -17.71 -14.21
C PRO A 210 10.08 -17.86 -15.72
N ASP A 211 9.49 -16.86 -16.35
CA ASP A 211 9.37 -16.78 -17.79
C ASP A 211 10.44 -15.85 -18.36
N PHE A 212 11.36 -16.43 -19.12
CA PHE A 212 12.44 -15.72 -19.82
C PHE A 212 12.17 -15.61 -21.34
N GLU A 213 11.01 -16.07 -21.80
CA GLU A 213 10.69 -16.06 -23.23
C GLU A 213 10.52 -14.62 -23.73
N GLY A 214 11.24 -14.30 -24.80
CA GLY A 214 11.23 -12.95 -25.35
C GLY A 214 11.76 -11.86 -24.41
N LEU A 215 12.63 -12.22 -23.42
CA LEU A 215 13.25 -11.25 -22.50
C LEU A 215 14.27 -10.39 -23.24
N THR A 216 13.89 -9.16 -23.53
CA THR A 216 14.80 -8.11 -24.03
C THR A 216 15.27 -7.23 -22.89
N LEU A 217 16.31 -6.40 -23.12
CA LEU A 217 16.76 -5.43 -22.12
C LEU A 217 15.62 -4.45 -21.74
N SER A 218 14.83 -3.99 -22.72
CA SER A 218 13.67 -3.11 -22.47
C SER A 218 12.64 -3.80 -21.60
N LYS A 219 12.25 -5.06 -21.92
CA LYS A 219 11.31 -5.83 -21.11
C LYS A 219 11.83 -6.02 -19.68
N PHE A 220 13.13 -6.34 -19.51
CA PHE A 220 13.73 -6.47 -18.19
C PHE A 220 13.68 -5.17 -17.38
N LEU A 221 13.99 -4.03 -18.01
CA LEU A 221 13.92 -2.72 -17.36
C LEU A 221 12.48 -2.36 -16.97
N ASN A 222 11.49 -2.67 -17.79
CA ASN A 222 10.08 -2.46 -17.46
C ASN A 222 9.66 -3.32 -16.25
N ILE A 223 10.02 -4.61 -16.21
CA ILE A 223 9.77 -5.49 -15.06
C ILE A 223 10.43 -4.93 -13.79
N LEU A 224 11.67 -4.45 -13.90
CA LEU A 224 12.39 -3.84 -12.79
C LEU A 224 11.66 -2.58 -12.27
N LEU A 225 11.19 -1.70 -13.16
CA LEU A 225 10.46 -0.49 -12.81
C LEU A 225 9.08 -0.82 -12.17
N ASP A 226 8.37 -1.79 -12.71
CA ASP A 226 7.09 -2.26 -12.15
C ASP A 226 7.29 -2.86 -10.75
N ALA A 227 8.32 -3.68 -10.54
CA ALA A 227 8.66 -4.26 -9.25
C ALA A 227 9.08 -3.18 -8.23
N MET A 228 9.89 -2.20 -8.65
CA MET A 228 10.28 -1.05 -7.82
C MET A 228 9.06 -0.22 -7.41
N SER A 229 8.21 0.12 -8.36
CA SER A 229 6.99 0.91 -8.12
C SER A 229 6.04 0.17 -7.18
N GLN A 230 5.88 -1.15 -7.35
CA GLN A 230 5.07 -1.98 -6.46
C GLN A 230 5.62 -1.98 -5.03
N LEU A 231 6.91 -2.24 -4.87
CA LEU A 231 7.56 -2.28 -3.56
C LEU A 231 7.49 -0.94 -2.84
N PHE A 232 7.77 0.13 -3.56
CA PHE A 232 7.76 1.48 -3.04
C PHE A 232 6.37 1.88 -2.49
N PHE A 233 5.32 1.55 -3.24
CA PHE A 233 3.94 1.78 -2.82
C PHE A 233 3.55 0.89 -1.62
N SER A 234 3.93 -0.40 -1.65
CA SER A 234 3.59 -1.38 -0.62
C SER A 234 4.15 -0.99 0.75
N LEU A 235 5.41 -0.60 0.84
CA LEU A 235 6.10 -0.33 2.11
C LEU A 235 5.67 0.97 2.81
N SER A 236 4.75 1.75 2.26
CA SER A 236 4.28 3.02 2.83
C SER A 236 5.41 4.01 3.14
N VAL A 237 6.48 4.01 2.34
CA VAL A 237 7.63 4.91 2.50
C VAL A 237 7.40 6.25 1.80
N SER A 238 8.09 7.29 2.23
CA SER A 238 8.04 8.66 1.68
C SER A 238 6.67 9.37 1.78
N MET A 239 5.69 8.76 2.43
CA MET A 239 4.39 9.37 2.74
C MET A 239 4.26 9.79 4.22
N GLY A 240 5.38 9.82 4.93
CA GLY A 240 5.44 10.28 6.32
C GLY A 240 4.93 9.31 7.37
N ILE A 241 4.33 8.17 6.98
CA ILE A 241 3.79 7.17 7.90
C ILE A 241 4.92 6.54 8.70
N MET A 242 5.96 6.04 8.03
CA MET A 242 7.09 5.37 8.68
C MET A 242 7.91 6.31 9.55
N ILE A 243 8.02 7.59 9.18
CA ILE A 243 8.61 8.63 10.03
C ILE A 243 7.75 8.85 11.28
N THR A 244 6.43 8.98 11.13
CA THR A 244 5.49 9.17 12.24
C THR A 244 5.53 7.99 13.20
N TYR A 245 5.44 6.75 12.69
CA TYR A 245 5.53 5.54 13.50
C TYR A 245 6.90 5.39 14.15
N GLY A 246 7.99 5.69 13.42
CA GLY A 246 9.35 5.77 13.96
C GLY A 246 9.43 6.68 15.18
N SER A 247 8.73 7.84 15.16
CA SER A 247 8.72 8.77 16.28
C SER A 247 8.05 8.23 17.55
N TYR A 248 7.26 7.17 17.45
CA TYR A 248 6.61 6.47 18.57
C TYR A 248 7.42 5.26 19.08
N VAL A 249 8.45 4.84 18.34
CA VAL A 249 9.29 3.69 18.70
C VAL A 249 10.19 4.05 19.88
N LYS A 250 10.25 3.17 20.88
CA LYS A 250 11.15 3.33 22.02
C LYS A 250 12.61 3.13 21.60
N LYS A 251 13.53 3.78 22.33
CA LYS A 251 14.96 3.69 22.05
C LYS A 251 15.53 2.28 22.22
N GLU A 252 14.96 1.49 23.14
CA GLU A 252 15.37 0.11 23.45
C GLU A 252 15.02 -0.88 22.34
N THR A 253 14.23 -0.47 21.33
CA THR A 253 13.83 -1.33 20.23
C THR A 253 14.97 -1.53 19.22
N HIS A 254 15.30 -2.77 18.91
CA HIS A 254 16.26 -3.12 17.86
C HIS A 254 15.65 -2.85 16.47
N LEU A 255 16.04 -1.75 15.82
CA LEU A 255 15.44 -1.31 14.57
C LEU A 255 15.68 -2.29 13.41
N GLU A 256 16.91 -2.75 13.19
CA GLU A 256 17.22 -3.64 12.07
C GLU A 256 16.33 -4.90 12.08
N LYS A 257 16.18 -5.52 13.26
CA LYS A 257 15.31 -6.68 13.42
C LYS A 257 13.84 -6.34 13.15
N SER A 258 13.36 -5.21 13.68
CA SER A 258 11.97 -4.79 13.49
C SER A 258 11.67 -4.47 12.03
N ILE A 259 12.57 -3.77 11.34
CA ILE A 259 12.45 -3.43 9.92
C ILE A 259 12.41 -4.70 9.06
N THR A 260 13.33 -5.62 9.29
CA THR A 260 13.34 -6.91 8.57
C THR A 260 12.05 -7.71 8.80
N GLN A 261 11.49 -7.67 10.02
CA GLN A 261 10.20 -8.34 10.29
C GLN A 261 9.03 -7.66 9.55
N ILE A 262 9.02 -6.34 9.44
CA ILE A 262 8.01 -5.60 8.65
C ILE A 262 8.11 -6.00 7.17
N GLU A 263 9.32 -6.05 6.60
CA GLU A 263 9.54 -6.48 5.22
C GLU A 263 9.09 -7.91 4.96
N ILE A 264 9.47 -8.84 5.84
CA ILE A 264 9.08 -10.25 5.72
C ILE A 264 7.56 -10.39 5.76
N PHE A 265 6.89 -9.63 6.63
CA PHE A 265 5.45 -9.67 6.77
C PHE A 265 4.75 -9.14 5.51
N ASP A 266 5.14 -7.97 5.03
CA ASP A 266 4.59 -7.35 3.82
C ASP A 266 4.80 -8.23 2.59
N THR A 267 6.05 -8.66 2.37
CA THR A 267 6.42 -9.52 1.24
C THR A 267 5.71 -10.87 1.31
N GLY A 268 5.65 -11.48 2.50
CA GLY A 268 4.95 -12.75 2.70
C GLY A 268 3.49 -12.67 2.33
N VAL A 269 2.81 -11.60 2.75
CA VAL A 269 1.40 -11.36 2.38
C VAL A 269 1.26 -11.15 0.87
N ALA A 270 2.14 -10.36 0.24
CA ALA A 270 2.09 -10.13 -1.21
C ALA A 270 2.27 -11.45 -2.00
N LEU A 271 3.24 -12.27 -1.60
CA LEU A 271 3.48 -13.57 -2.24
C LEU A 271 2.29 -14.53 -2.08
N ILE A 272 1.71 -14.61 -0.87
CA ILE A 272 0.55 -15.46 -0.62
C ILE A 272 -0.69 -14.93 -1.36
N ALA A 273 -0.84 -13.60 -1.49
CA ALA A 273 -1.90 -13.00 -2.31
C ALA A 273 -1.78 -13.41 -3.78
N GLY A 274 -0.57 -13.46 -4.33
CA GLY A 274 -0.31 -14.01 -5.66
C GLY A 274 -0.74 -15.47 -5.78
N MET A 275 -0.37 -16.31 -4.77
CA MET A 275 -0.79 -17.73 -4.70
C MET A 275 -2.30 -17.90 -4.52
N MET A 276 -2.98 -16.93 -3.95
CA MET A 276 -4.43 -16.94 -3.77
C MET A 276 -5.18 -16.55 -5.05
N ILE A 277 -4.75 -15.49 -5.70
CA ILE A 277 -5.50 -14.83 -6.78
C ILE A 277 -5.19 -15.43 -8.14
N ILE A 278 -3.90 -15.60 -8.48
CA ILE A 278 -3.52 -16.07 -9.82
C ILE A 278 -4.07 -17.48 -10.11
N PRO A 279 -3.93 -18.48 -9.22
CA PRO A 279 -4.54 -19.78 -9.44
C PRO A 279 -6.07 -19.73 -9.59
N ALA A 280 -6.75 -18.93 -8.74
CA ALA A 280 -8.20 -18.83 -8.79
C ALA A 280 -8.70 -18.25 -10.13
N VAL A 281 -8.08 -17.15 -10.60
CA VAL A 281 -8.43 -16.56 -11.90
C VAL A 281 -8.07 -17.51 -13.05
N PHE A 282 -6.89 -18.11 -13.01
CA PHE A 282 -6.40 -19.01 -14.05
C PHE A 282 -7.32 -20.22 -14.28
N VAL A 283 -7.83 -20.81 -13.20
CA VAL A 283 -8.70 -21.99 -13.26
C VAL A 283 -9.98 -21.70 -14.05
N PHE A 284 -10.61 -20.55 -13.83
CA PHE A 284 -11.91 -20.24 -14.45
C PHE A 284 -11.79 -19.46 -15.77
N PHE A 285 -10.80 -18.56 -15.88
CA PHE A 285 -10.72 -17.62 -17.00
C PHE A 285 -9.37 -17.60 -17.74
N GLY A 286 -8.41 -18.46 -17.32
CA GLY A 286 -7.05 -18.39 -17.86
C GLY A 286 -6.35 -17.08 -17.47
N MET A 287 -5.19 -16.79 -18.08
CA MET A 287 -4.45 -15.56 -17.81
C MET A 287 -5.15 -14.30 -18.35
N GLU A 288 -6.02 -14.44 -19.34
CA GLU A 288 -6.80 -13.32 -19.90
C GLU A 288 -7.80 -12.74 -18.90
N GLY A 289 -8.18 -13.52 -17.87
CA GLY A 289 -9.04 -13.06 -16.78
C GLY A 289 -8.37 -12.09 -15.78
N MET A 290 -7.05 -11.92 -15.86
CA MET A 290 -6.30 -11.04 -14.96
C MET A 290 -6.53 -9.58 -15.32
N GLY A 291 -7.52 -8.95 -14.67
CA GLY A 291 -7.74 -7.50 -14.74
C GLY A 291 -6.66 -6.70 -14.02
N SER A 292 -6.51 -5.44 -14.36
CA SER A 292 -5.58 -4.51 -13.70
C SER A 292 -6.26 -3.65 -12.63
N GLY A 293 -5.54 -3.35 -11.54
CA GLY A 293 -6.01 -2.45 -10.51
C GLY A 293 -7.39 -2.81 -9.92
N PRO A 294 -8.31 -1.85 -9.76
CA PRO A 294 -9.64 -2.09 -9.23
C PRO A 294 -10.45 -3.15 -9.99
N SER A 295 -10.25 -3.29 -11.32
CA SER A 295 -11.02 -4.26 -12.11
C SER A 295 -10.73 -5.71 -11.71
N LEU A 296 -9.52 -6.04 -11.26
CA LEU A 296 -9.22 -7.36 -10.73
C LEU A 296 -10.10 -7.69 -9.53
N MET A 297 -10.20 -6.75 -8.58
CA MET A 297 -10.90 -6.96 -7.33
C MET A 297 -12.43 -6.86 -7.45
N PHE A 298 -12.92 -5.92 -8.25
CA PHE A 298 -14.36 -5.59 -8.29
C PHE A 298 -15.09 -6.14 -9.52
N ILE A 299 -14.37 -6.70 -10.49
CA ILE A 299 -14.97 -7.31 -11.70
C ILE A 299 -14.52 -8.76 -11.85
N SER A 300 -13.18 -9.02 -11.94
CA SER A 300 -12.68 -10.38 -12.21
C SER A 300 -12.96 -11.35 -11.07
N LEU A 301 -12.58 -11.01 -9.83
CA LEU A 301 -12.75 -11.89 -8.67
C LEU A 301 -14.21 -12.19 -8.33
N PRO A 302 -15.18 -11.26 -8.37
CA PRO A 302 -16.59 -11.61 -8.22
C PRO A 302 -17.07 -12.64 -9.26
N LYS A 303 -16.62 -12.54 -10.53
CA LYS A 303 -16.92 -13.55 -11.56
C LYS A 303 -16.32 -14.91 -11.21
N VAL A 304 -15.07 -14.94 -10.67
CA VAL A 304 -14.45 -16.18 -10.16
C VAL A 304 -15.30 -16.79 -9.05
N PHE A 305 -15.72 -15.98 -8.07
CA PHE A 305 -16.55 -16.48 -6.96
C PHE A 305 -17.91 -16.98 -7.44
N ALA A 306 -18.55 -16.29 -8.39
CA ALA A 306 -19.80 -16.78 -8.99
C ALA A 306 -19.59 -18.12 -9.71
N ALA A 307 -18.48 -18.30 -10.42
CA ALA A 307 -18.14 -19.55 -11.10
C ALA A 307 -17.81 -20.72 -10.14
N MET A 308 -17.47 -20.44 -8.87
CA MET A 308 -17.28 -21.44 -7.81
C MET A 308 -18.61 -22.05 -7.30
N GLY A 309 -19.76 -21.53 -7.73
CA GLY A 309 -21.08 -21.99 -7.27
C GLY A 309 -21.28 -21.80 -5.76
N GLY A 310 -21.77 -22.84 -5.07
CA GLY A 310 -22.11 -22.76 -3.65
C GLY A 310 -20.96 -22.34 -2.70
N ALA A 311 -19.71 -22.62 -3.06
CA ALA A 311 -18.56 -22.19 -2.28
C ALA A 311 -18.26 -20.69 -2.44
N GLY A 312 -18.67 -20.09 -3.57
CA GLY A 312 -18.29 -18.74 -3.93
C GLY A 312 -18.77 -17.67 -2.96
N LYS A 313 -19.97 -17.80 -2.41
CA LYS A 313 -20.47 -16.90 -1.36
C LYS A 313 -19.53 -16.88 -0.15
N PHE A 314 -19.18 -18.05 0.38
CA PHE A 314 -18.35 -18.16 1.57
C PHE A 314 -16.93 -17.64 1.32
N VAL A 315 -16.32 -18.00 0.19
CA VAL A 315 -15.00 -17.51 -0.22
C VAL A 315 -15.03 -15.99 -0.42
N GLY A 316 -16.06 -15.46 -1.06
CA GLY A 316 -16.25 -14.02 -1.24
C GLY A 316 -16.35 -13.25 0.09
N ILE A 317 -17.11 -13.78 1.06
CA ILE A 317 -17.16 -13.18 2.41
C ILE A 317 -15.77 -13.14 3.03
N LEU A 318 -15.06 -14.27 3.08
CA LEU A 318 -13.73 -14.36 3.68
C LEU A 318 -12.74 -13.43 2.98
N PHE A 319 -12.79 -13.38 1.65
CA PHE A 319 -11.94 -12.52 0.84
C PHE A 319 -12.21 -11.03 1.14
N PHE A 320 -13.45 -10.56 1.08
CA PHE A 320 -13.74 -9.15 1.33
C PHE A 320 -13.56 -8.75 2.80
N VAL A 321 -13.74 -9.64 3.78
CA VAL A 321 -13.34 -9.40 5.18
C VAL A 321 -11.84 -9.17 5.27
N MET A 322 -11.03 -10.03 4.64
CA MET A 322 -9.58 -9.88 4.59
C MET A 322 -9.17 -8.55 3.94
N VAL A 323 -9.80 -8.17 2.83
CA VAL A 323 -9.50 -6.92 2.11
C VAL A 323 -9.92 -5.69 2.92
N VAL A 324 -11.06 -5.73 3.64
CA VAL A 324 -11.46 -4.67 4.58
C VAL A 324 -10.41 -4.51 5.68
N PHE A 325 -9.87 -5.59 6.22
CA PHE A 325 -8.81 -5.54 7.23
C PHE A 325 -7.55 -4.85 6.68
N ALA A 326 -7.09 -5.23 5.49
CA ALA A 326 -5.95 -4.62 4.83
C ALA A 326 -6.18 -3.12 4.51
N ALA A 327 -7.36 -2.78 4.02
CA ALA A 327 -7.71 -1.39 3.73
C ALA A 327 -7.79 -0.51 4.99
N LEU A 328 -8.39 -1.03 6.07
CA LEU A 328 -8.52 -0.30 7.34
C LEU A 328 -7.17 -0.03 7.99
N THR A 329 -6.28 -1.02 8.06
CA THR A 329 -4.95 -0.82 8.67
C THR A 329 -4.13 0.25 7.96
N SER A 330 -4.17 0.30 6.64
CA SER A 330 -3.50 1.34 5.85
C SER A 330 -4.19 2.71 6.02
N CYS A 331 -5.53 2.78 5.96
CA CYS A 331 -6.26 4.03 6.12
C CYS A 331 -6.08 4.65 7.52
N ILE A 332 -6.03 3.81 8.56
CA ILE A 332 -5.72 4.22 9.94
C ILE A 332 -4.34 4.85 10.02
N SER A 333 -3.35 4.28 9.35
CA SER A 333 -1.96 4.79 9.34
C SER A 333 -1.83 6.12 8.63
N ILE A 334 -2.54 6.29 7.50
CA ILE A 334 -2.63 7.55 6.77
C ILE A 334 -3.27 8.63 7.66
N MET A 335 -4.41 8.31 8.27
CA MET A 335 -5.12 9.24 9.14
C MET A 335 -4.34 9.59 10.40
N GLU A 336 -3.66 8.61 11.03
CA GLU A 336 -2.78 8.86 12.18
C GLU A 336 -1.67 9.83 11.83
N THR A 337 -1.07 9.66 10.65
CA THR A 337 0.00 10.56 10.19
C THR A 337 -0.50 12.00 10.06
N LEU A 338 -1.69 12.20 9.51
CA LEU A 338 -2.31 13.54 9.44
C LEU A 338 -2.60 14.10 10.83
N VAL A 339 -3.24 13.30 11.69
CA VAL A 339 -3.59 13.72 13.06
C VAL A 339 -2.34 14.07 13.86
N ALA A 340 -1.29 13.24 13.81
CA ALA A 340 -0.06 13.46 14.53
C ALA A 340 0.67 14.75 14.10
N ASN A 341 0.77 15.00 12.80
CA ASN A 341 1.37 16.21 12.27
C ASN A 341 0.53 17.47 12.61
N CYS A 342 -0.79 17.39 12.46
CA CYS A 342 -1.68 18.51 12.84
C CYS A 342 -1.65 18.80 14.35
N MET A 343 -1.49 17.79 15.21
CA MET A 343 -1.31 18.00 16.65
C MET A 343 -0.02 18.79 16.95
N GLU A 344 1.07 18.52 16.23
CA GLU A 344 2.32 19.27 16.38
C GLU A 344 2.20 20.71 15.86
N ILE A 345 1.50 20.96 14.76
CA ILE A 345 1.31 22.29 14.17
C ILE A 345 0.42 23.16 15.06
N PHE A 346 -0.77 22.65 15.40
CA PHE A 346 -1.80 23.42 16.08
C PHE A 346 -1.68 23.38 17.60
N HIS A 347 -0.72 22.64 18.14
CA HIS A 347 -0.54 22.41 19.60
C HIS A 347 -1.85 21.99 20.28
N ALA A 348 -2.73 21.29 19.54
CA ALA A 348 -4.08 20.94 19.95
C ALA A 348 -4.19 19.50 20.44
N GLY A 349 -5.23 19.23 21.24
CA GLY A 349 -5.50 17.88 21.75
C GLY A 349 -5.98 16.94 20.66
N ARG A 350 -5.56 15.66 20.75
CA ARG A 350 -5.85 14.59 19.79
C ARG A 350 -7.33 14.54 19.37
N LYS A 351 -8.25 14.61 20.32
CA LYS A 351 -9.70 14.52 20.02
C LYS A 351 -10.16 15.60 19.04
N LYS A 352 -9.76 16.86 19.31
CA LYS A 352 -10.12 18.01 18.46
C LYS A 352 -9.51 17.90 17.06
N VAL A 353 -8.23 17.52 16.99
CA VAL A 353 -7.51 17.36 15.72
C VAL A 353 -8.07 16.20 14.92
N CYS A 354 -8.35 15.05 15.54
CA CYS A 354 -8.95 13.90 14.88
C CYS A 354 -10.32 14.22 14.26
N MET A 355 -11.14 15.01 14.97
CA MET A 355 -12.41 15.48 14.40
C MET A 355 -12.20 16.41 13.21
N GLY A 356 -11.26 17.36 13.30
CA GLY A 356 -10.94 18.26 12.19
C GLY A 356 -10.42 17.53 10.95
N VAL A 357 -9.48 16.59 11.12
CA VAL A 357 -8.97 15.73 10.05
C VAL A 357 -10.08 14.82 9.51
N GLY A 358 -10.95 14.30 10.38
CA GLY A 358 -12.11 13.51 9.99
C GLY A 358 -13.08 14.29 9.08
N ILE A 359 -13.40 15.54 9.45
CA ILE A 359 -14.25 16.43 8.63
C ILE A 359 -13.57 16.70 7.28
N PHE A 360 -12.28 17.01 7.27
CA PHE A 360 -11.51 17.17 6.04
C PHE A 360 -11.61 15.94 5.15
N ALA A 361 -11.38 14.73 5.71
CA ALA A 361 -11.46 13.48 4.98
C ALA A 361 -12.87 13.22 4.43
N VAL A 362 -13.93 13.46 5.21
CA VAL A 362 -15.32 13.31 4.74
C VAL A 362 -15.62 14.25 3.57
N VAL A 363 -15.31 15.54 3.71
CA VAL A 363 -15.60 16.53 2.66
C VAL A 363 -14.86 16.20 1.36
N THR A 364 -13.58 15.90 1.45
CA THR A 364 -12.77 15.60 0.26
C THR A 364 -13.13 14.26 -0.38
N ALA A 365 -13.44 13.23 0.41
CA ALA A 365 -13.89 11.94 -0.12
C ALA A 365 -15.28 12.03 -0.79
N VAL A 366 -16.19 12.86 -0.26
CA VAL A 366 -17.47 13.14 -0.94
C VAL A 366 -17.23 13.78 -2.32
N ILE A 367 -16.28 14.73 -2.42
CA ILE A 367 -15.92 15.34 -3.71
C ILE A 367 -15.40 14.28 -4.68
N ILE A 368 -14.55 13.35 -4.23
CA ILE A 368 -14.05 12.24 -5.05
C ILE A 368 -15.20 11.32 -5.49
N CYS A 369 -16.12 10.93 -4.59
CA CYS A 369 -17.31 10.14 -4.96
C CYS A 369 -18.16 10.85 -6.04
N LEU A 370 -18.34 12.17 -5.92
CA LEU A 370 -19.06 12.95 -6.92
C LEU A 370 -18.31 13.07 -8.25
N GLY A 371 -17.01 12.87 -8.27
CA GLY A 371 -16.18 12.82 -9.48
C GLY A 371 -16.60 11.72 -10.47
N TYR A 372 -17.29 10.67 -10.01
CA TYR A 372 -17.83 9.61 -10.87
C TYR A 372 -19.22 9.91 -11.45
N ASN A 373 -19.84 11.02 -11.07
CA ASN A 373 -21.20 11.38 -11.52
C ASN A 373 -21.39 12.87 -11.76
N VAL A 374 -21.69 13.68 -10.72
CA VAL A 374 -22.03 15.11 -10.86
C VAL A 374 -20.84 15.95 -11.27
N LEU A 375 -19.65 15.62 -10.78
CA LEU A 375 -18.39 16.31 -11.07
C LEU A 375 -17.52 15.51 -12.02
N TYR A 376 -18.13 14.68 -12.87
CA TYR A 376 -17.40 13.84 -13.82
C TYR A 376 -16.69 14.69 -14.87
N PHE A 377 -15.38 14.44 -15.02
CA PHE A 377 -14.56 14.91 -16.12
C PHE A 377 -13.35 13.98 -16.26
N GLU A 378 -12.75 13.95 -17.43
CA GLU A 378 -11.54 13.20 -17.71
C GLU A 378 -10.46 14.12 -18.26
N VAL A 379 -9.23 13.90 -17.83
CA VAL A 379 -8.07 14.60 -18.34
C VAL A 379 -6.96 13.60 -18.68
N PRO A 380 -6.17 13.86 -19.76
CA PRO A 380 -4.96 13.09 -20.00
C PRO A 380 -3.92 13.41 -18.92
N LEU A 381 -3.34 12.36 -18.34
CA LEU A 381 -2.28 12.47 -17.35
C LEU A 381 -0.91 12.36 -18.02
N PRO A 382 0.16 12.95 -17.44
CA PRO A 382 1.50 12.92 -18.05
C PRO A 382 2.06 11.52 -18.31
N ASN A 383 1.64 10.52 -17.55
CA ASN A 383 2.02 9.12 -17.73
C ASN A 383 1.27 8.40 -18.87
N GLY A 384 0.51 9.14 -19.68
CA GLY A 384 -0.24 8.61 -20.84
C GLY A 384 -1.61 8.02 -20.50
N SER A 385 -1.99 7.89 -19.23
CA SER A 385 -3.33 7.45 -18.84
C SER A 385 -4.34 8.59 -18.90
N THR A 386 -5.63 8.26 -18.97
CA THR A 386 -6.74 9.22 -18.79
C THR A 386 -7.32 9.00 -17.40
N GLY A 387 -7.57 10.07 -16.66
CA GLY A 387 -8.01 9.97 -15.29
C GLY A 387 -9.06 10.99 -14.88
N GLN A 388 -9.82 10.61 -13.88
CA GLN A 388 -10.82 11.41 -13.17
C GLN A 388 -10.21 11.98 -11.88
N LEU A 389 -11.02 12.59 -11.01
CA LEU A 389 -10.56 13.19 -9.75
C LEU A 389 -9.76 12.22 -8.86
N LEU A 390 -10.19 10.95 -8.76
CA LEU A 390 -9.47 9.94 -7.99
C LEU A 390 -8.09 9.68 -8.62
N ASP A 391 -8.06 9.44 -9.92
CA ASP A 391 -6.84 9.10 -10.65
C ASP A 391 -5.84 10.25 -10.65
N ILE A 392 -6.34 11.49 -10.72
CA ILE A 392 -5.51 12.71 -10.60
C ILE A 392 -4.87 12.78 -9.22
N ALA A 393 -5.65 12.56 -8.14
CA ALA A 393 -5.13 12.59 -6.78
C ALA A 393 -4.11 11.47 -6.54
N ASP A 394 -4.39 10.27 -7.06
CA ASP A 394 -3.48 9.12 -7.02
C ASP A 394 -2.19 9.39 -7.81
N TYR A 395 -2.29 9.91 -9.02
CA TYR A 395 -1.14 10.28 -9.84
C TYR A 395 -0.25 11.31 -9.13
N ILE A 396 -0.83 12.40 -8.62
CA ILE A 396 -0.05 13.45 -7.93
C ILE A 396 0.62 12.89 -6.68
N SER A 397 -0.06 12.09 -5.88
CA SER A 397 0.49 11.55 -4.65
C SER A 397 1.50 10.42 -4.91
N ASN A 398 1.10 9.37 -5.61
CA ASN A 398 1.87 8.13 -5.73
C ASN A 398 2.89 8.16 -6.88
N SER A 399 2.49 8.69 -8.04
CA SER A 399 3.36 8.65 -9.21
C SER A 399 4.35 9.82 -9.24
N PHE A 400 3.95 11.00 -8.74
CA PHE A 400 4.77 12.22 -8.83
C PHE A 400 5.46 12.56 -7.49
N LEU A 401 4.68 12.82 -6.40
CA LEU A 401 5.25 13.33 -5.13
C LEU A 401 6.10 12.29 -4.42
N MET A 402 5.62 11.07 -4.26
CA MET A 402 6.32 10.07 -3.49
C MET A 402 7.70 9.71 -4.06
N PRO A 403 7.89 9.44 -5.37
CA PRO A 403 9.21 9.23 -5.95
C PRO A 403 10.13 10.45 -5.80
N LEU A 404 9.61 11.67 -5.99
CA LEU A 404 10.36 12.91 -5.79
C LEU A 404 10.84 13.07 -4.34
N ILE A 405 9.96 12.84 -3.37
CA ILE A 405 10.29 12.92 -1.94
C ILE A 405 11.35 11.88 -1.57
N SER A 406 11.20 10.65 -2.07
CA SER A 406 12.17 9.59 -1.81
C SER A 406 13.54 9.92 -2.41
N PHE A 407 13.57 10.39 -3.65
CA PHE A 407 14.79 10.88 -4.29
C PHE A 407 15.48 11.94 -3.44
N LEU A 408 14.74 12.98 -3.06
CA LEU A 408 15.26 14.08 -2.25
C LEU A 408 15.69 13.62 -0.84
N THR A 409 14.96 12.67 -0.24
CA THR A 409 15.34 12.09 1.07
C THR A 409 16.65 11.30 0.95
N CYS A 410 16.84 10.53 -0.12
CA CYS A 410 18.11 9.85 -0.37
C CYS A 410 19.28 10.83 -0.58
N ILE A 411 19.08 11.91 -1.33
CA ILE A 411 20.09 12.97 -1.47
C ILE A 411 20.36 13.63 -0.11
N PHE A 412 19.33 13.94 0.66
CA PHE A 412 19.47 14.57 1.97
C PHE A 412 20.28 13.70 2.95
N ILE A 413 19.92 12.44 3.09
CA ILE A 413 20.58 11.49 4.01
C ILE A 413 21.92 11.01 3.44
N GLY A 414 21.99 10.73 2.15
CA GLY A 414 23.20 10.17 1.52
C GLY A 414 24.36 11.18 1.41
N TRP A 415 24.05 12.47 1.14
CA TRP A 415 25.07 13.45 0.77
C TRP A 415 25.12 14.65 1.71
N VAL A 416 24.00 15.16 2.24
CA VAL A 416 23.96 16.35 3.07
C VAL A 416 24.22 16.00 4.54
N VAL A 417 23.42 15.13 5.12
CA VAL A 417 23.50 14.70 6.52
C VAL A 417 24.56 13.62 6.72
N LYS A 418 24.77 12.80 5.71
CA LYS A 418 25.60 11.59 5.61
C LYS A 418 25.01 10.38 6.35
N PRO A 419 25.20 9.15 5.81
CA PRO A 419 24.61 7.92 6.34
C PRO A 419 24.97 7.62 7.78
N GLY A 420 26.16 8.05 8.25
CA GLY A 420 26.58 7.89 9.65
C GLY A 420 25.60 8.46 10.67
N TRP A 421 24.76 9.39 10.26
CA TRP A 421 23.68 9.92 11.12
C TRP A 421 22.60 8.87 11.40
N ILE A 422 22.19 8.11 10.38
CA ILE A 422 21.24 6.97 10.49
C ILE A 422 21.94 5.80 11.21
N GLU A 423 23.19 5.49 10.86
CA GLU A 423 23.95 4.42 11.48
C GLU A 423 24.04 4.58 13.00
N GLY A 424 24.33 5.81 13.48
CA GLY A 424 24.35 6.10 14.91
C GLY A 424 23.04 5.77 15.60
N GLU A 425 21.88 5.93 14.92
CA GLU A 425 20.58 5.56 15.44
C GLU A 425 20.34 4.04 15.39
N MET A 426 20.85 3.36 14.36
CA MET A 426 20.73 1.91 14.22
C MET A 426 21.58 1.16 15.28
N LEU A 427 22.70 1.75 15.70
CA LEU A 427 23.61 1.19 16.71
C LEU A 427 23.23 1.59 18.16
N GLU A 428 22.15 2.31 18.36
CA GLU A 428 21.70 2.71 19.69
C GLU A 428 21.52 1.49 20.62
N ASN A 429 21.90 1.63 21.90
CA ASN A 429 21.85 0.58 22.93
C ASN A 429 22.70 -0.69 22.61
N GLY A 430 23.80 -0.56 21.88
CA GLY A 430 24.65 -1.70 21.56
C GLY A 430 24.06 -2.64 20.50
N ALA A 431 23.04 -2.18 19.75
CA ALA A 431 22.51 -2.94 18.64
C ALA A 431 23.55 -3.10 17.51
N SER A 432 23.46 -4.19 16.76
CA SER A 432 24.27 -4.40 15.56
C SER A 432 23.56 -3.85 14.33
N PHE A 433 24.32 -3.38 13.36
CA PHE A 433 23.82 -3.00 12.03
C PHE A 433 24.59 -3.78 10.95
N HIS A 434 24.14 -5.01 10.69
CA HIS A 434 24.81 -5.93 9.78
C HIS A 434 24.78 -5.45 8.33
N LYS A 435 23.67 -4.84 7.91
CA LYS A 435 23.45 -4.35 6.54
C LYS A 435 24.06 -2.94 6.29
N LYS A 436 24.94 -2.44 7.18
CA LYS A 436 25.50 -1.08 7.12
C LYS A 436 26.07 -0.72 5.74
N ARG A 437 27.01 -1.54 5.23
CA ARG A 437 27.69 -1.25 3.95
C ARG A 437 26.72 -1.22 2.78
N MET A 438 25.75 -2.15 2.75
CA MET A 438 24.68 -2.17 1.77
C MET A 438 23.85 -0.90 1.85
N TYR A 439 23.41 -0.50 3.06
CA TYR A 439 22.65 0.72 3.30
C TYR A 439 23.37 1.96 2.79
N GLU A 440 24.67 2.12 3.09
CA GLU A 440 25.48 3.25 2.63
C GLU A 440 25.51 3.37 1.10
N ILE A 441 25.75 2.25 0.41
CA ILE A 441 25.81 2.21 -1.07
C ILE A 441 24.43 2.52 -1.64
N MET A 442 23.40 1.88 -1.09
CA MET A 442 22.02 2.06 -1.57
C MET A 442 21.56 3.51 -1.40
N VAL A 443 21.66 4.11 -0.22
CA VAL A 443 21.15 5.45 0.05
C VAL A 443 21.92 6.55 -0.68
N LYS A 444 23.22 6.33 -0.96
CA LYS A 444 24.04 7.33 -1.68
C LYS A 444 23.88 7.28 -3.20
N TYR A 445 23.78 6.08 -3.76
CA TYR A 445 23.94 5.92 -5.21
C TYR A 445 22.74 5.22 -5.86
N VAL A 446 22.40 4.03 -5.38
CA VAL A 446 21.43 3.17 -6.07
C VAL A 446 20.00 3.70 -5.88
N ALA A 447 19.58 3.94 -4.64
CA ALA A 447 18.21 4.36 -4.37
C ALA A 447 17.89 5.73 -4.99
N PRO A 448 18.74 6.78 -4.91
CA PRO A 448 18.44 8.04 -5.60
C PRO A 448 18.39 7.88 -7.13
N LEU A 449 19.27 7.06 -7.72
CA LEU A 449 19.20 6.78 -9.16
C LEU A 449 17.86 6.13 -9.53
N MET A 450 17.47 5.07 -8.81
CA MET A 450 16.22 4.34 -9.03
C MET A 450 15.00 5.26 -8.86
N MET A 451 14.96 6.05 -7.79
CA MET A 451 13.86 6.99 -7.55
C MET A 451 13.80 8.13 -8.57
N GLY A 452 14.97 8.58 -9.04
CA GLY A 452 15.06 9.57 -10.13
C GLY A 452 14.46 9.02 -11.43
N ILE A 453 14.75 7.77 -11.77
CA ILE A 453 14.18 7.10 -12.96
C ILE A 453 12.67 6.97 -12.84
N LEU A 454 12.16 6.48 -11.69
CA LEU A 454 10.70 6.37 -11.45
C LEU A 454 10.01 7.74 -11.53
N PHE A 455 10.62 8.77 -10.97
CA PHE A 455 10.10 10.13 -11.07
C PHE A 455 10.04 10.62 -12.51
N LEU A 456 11.10 10.44 -13.28
CA LEU A 456 11.13 10.83 -14.70
C LEU A 456 10.12 10.02 -15.54
N GLN A 457 9.97 8.72 -15.27
CA GLN A 457 8.95 7.90 -15.92
C GLN A 457 7.54 8.44 -15.67
N SER A 458 7.25 8.84 -14.43
CA SER A 458 5.93 9.38 -14.08
C SER A 458 5.60 10.71 -14.77
N THR A 459 6.60 11.47 -15.17
CA THR A 459 6.41 12.73 -15.93
C THR A 459 6.14 12.53 -17.42
N GLY A 460 6.19 11.29 -17.92
CA GLY A 460 6.01 10.97 -19.34
C GLY A 460 7.21 11.34 -20.23
N ILE A 461 8.34 11.75 -19.63
CA ILE A 461 9.54 12.16 -20.38
C ILE A 461 10.05 11.04 -21.28
N PHE A 462 9.96 9.77 -20.85
CA PHE A 462 10.45 8.65 -21.66
C PHE A 462 9.60 8.42 -22.91
N GLY A 463 8.26 8.56 -22.82
CA GLY A 463 7.39 8.54 -24.01
C GLY A 463 7.68 9.69 -24.96
N PHE A 464 7.97 10.90 -24.43
CA PHE A 464 8.37 12.04 -25.26
C PHE A 464 9.73 11.83 -25.96
N LEU A 465 10.64 11.05 -25.35
CA LEU A 465 11.94 10.68 -25.92
C LEU A 465 11.88 9.44 -26.84
N GLY A 466 10.70 8.84 -27.02
CA GLY A 466 10.51 7.64 -27.86
C GLY A 466 11.07 6.35 -27.22
N TRP A 467 11.15 6.30 -25.91
CA TRP A 467 11.58 5.14 -25.13
C TRP A 467 10.34 4.46 -24.51
N GLU A 468 9.44 3.95 -25.36
CA GLU A 468 8.32 3.11 -24.95
C GLU A 468 8.67 1.61 -24.99
#